data_b84e52c6883ec8bca05c5bb686ca5a7e
#
_entry.id   b84e52c6883ec8bca05c5bb686ca5a7e
#
_cell.length_a   1.000
_cell.length_b   1.000
_cell.length_c   1.000
_cell.angle_alpha   90.00
_cell.angle_beta   90.00
_cell.angle_gamma   90.00
#
_symmetry.space_group_name_H-M   'P 1'
#
loop_
_entity.id
_entity.type
_entity.pdbx_description
1 polymer ?
#
loop_
_entity_poly.entity_id
_entity_poly.type
_entity_poly.pdbx_seq_one_letter_code
_entity_poly.pdbx_strand_id
1 'polypeptide(L)'
;PFKKNQFDLTICSNVFIHLNKIKKPLQELLRVTKGTIIIRTVVYDVSYKVQLVYNNKWWKNTDVKPKDEFDKNGNPRAFSYFNILSKDFLEGTIKDINKKAKVTFIKDNFFSKKRISSSNKKEKRPLATRIVGDEQFSGCLMQPHYFVIIKNN
;
A
#
# COMPACT_ATOMS: atom_id res chain seq x y z
N PRO A 1 -6.97 -11.46 18.91
CA PRO A 1 -5.73 -12.22 19.01
C PRO A 1 -5.89 -13.63 18.47
N PHE A 2 -5.27 -13.85 17.30
CA PHE A 2 -5.29 -15.16 16.66
C PHE A 2 -4.14 -16.03 17.18
N LYS A 3 -4.30 -17.36 17.16
CA LYS A 3 -3.26 -18.32 17.53
C LYS A 3 -2.19 -18.39 16.43
N LYS A 4 -0.98 -18.84 16.79
CA LYS A 4 0.07 -19.15 15.81
C LYS A 4 -0.44 -20.25 14.86
N ASN A 5 -0.12 -20.10 13.55
CA ASN A 5 -0.48 -21.06 12.51
C ASN A 5 -1.99 -21.38 12.42
N GLN A 6 -2.83 -20.38 12.70
CA GLN A 6 -4.29 -20.58 12.72
C GLN A 6 -4.89 -20.66 11.31
N PHE A 7 -4.29 -20.00 10.31
CA PHE A 7 -4.85 -19.88 8.97
C PHE A 7 -3.99 -20.59 7.93
N ASP A 8 -4.63 -21.25 6.96
CA ASP A 8 -3.96 -21.82 5.79
C ASP A 8 -3.64 -20.73 4.75
N LEU A 9 -4.52 -19.72 4.62
CA LEU A 9 -4.41 -18.60 3.73
C LEU A 9 -4.74 -17.30 4.45
N THR A 10 -3.91 -16.28 4.27
CA THR A 10 -4.19 -14.92 4.72
C THR A 10 -4.05 -13.94 3.55
N ILE A 11 -5.01 -13.03 3.41
CA ILE A 11 -5.01 -11.99 2.38
C ILE A 11 -4.93 -10.62 3.05
N CYS A 12 -3.99 -9.79 2.61
CA CYS A 12 -3.80 -8.41 3.06
C CYS A 12 -3.76 -7.49 1.84
N SER A 13 -4.85 -6.77 1.58
CA SER A 13 -4.98 -5.93 0.39
C SER A 13 -4.92 -4.45 0.73
N ASN A 14 -4.00 -3.70 0.09
CA ASN A 14 -3.84 -2.25 0.18
C ASN A 14 -3.59 -1.69 1.60
N VAL A 15 -3.17 -2.50 2.56
CA VAL A 15 -2.84 -2.05 3.93
C VAL A 15 -1.42 -1.51 4.01
N PHE A 16 -0.46 -2.20 3.40
CA PHE A 16 0.97 -1.89 3.50
C PHE A 16 1.34 -0.50 2.97
N ILE A 17 0.58 0.00 1.99
CA ILE A 17 0.76 1.36 1.46
C ILE A 17 0.54 2.46 2.52
N HIS A 18 -0.22 2.18 3.57
CA HIS A 18 -0.58 3.14 4.61
C HIS A 18 0.18 2.97 5.93
N LEU A 19 1.07 1.98 6.03
CA LEU A 19 1.76 1.70 7.27
C LEU A 19 3.06 2.49 7.40
N ASN A 20 3.30 3.09 8.57
CA ASN A 20 4.59 3.73 8.86
C ASN A 20 5.75 2.72 8.86
N LYS A 21 5.53 1.53 9.43
CA LYS A 21 6.50 0.43 9.54
C LYS A 21 5.82 -0.88 9.19
N ILE A 22 6.46 -1.70 8.35
CA ILE A 22 5.86 -2.96 7.85
C ILE A 22 6.32 -4.21 8.60
N LYS A 23 7.44 -4.15 9.36
CA LYS A 23 8.05 -5.34 9.98
C LYS A 23 7.10 -6.04 10.96
N LYS A 24 6.49 -5.31 11.91
CA LYS A 24 5.55 -5.90 12.88
C LYS A 24 4.31 -6.53 12.22
N PRO A 25 3.60 -5.84 11.28
CA PRO A 25 2.53 -6.46 10.52
C PRO A 25 2.94 -7.72 9.76
N LEU A 26 4.14 -7.74 9.13
CA LEU A 26 4.67 -8.94 8.47
C LEU A 26 4.92 -10.07 9.46
N GLN A 27 5.53 -9.78 10.61
CA GLN A 27 5.73 -10.75 11.69
C GLN A 27 4.41 -11.39 12.12
N GLU A 28 3.36 -10.59 12.27
CA GLU A 28 2.06 -11.09 12.68
C GLU A 28 1.39 -11.93 11.59
N LEU A 29 1.42 -11.50 10.32
CA LEU A 29 0.92 -12.30 9.21
C LEU A 29 1.63 -13.66 9.12
N LEU A 30 2.97 -13.66 9.23
CA LEU A 30 3.77 -14.89 9.22
C LEU A 30 3.51 -15.79 10.45
N ARG A 31 3.23 -15.19 11.60
CA ARG A 31 2.92 -15.91 12.84
C ARG A 31 1.58 -16.65 12.77
N VAL A 32 0.55 -16.00 12.22
CA VAL A 32 -0.82 -16.56 12.22
C VAL A 32 -1.08 -17.49 11.03
N THR A 33 -0.26 -17.43 9.98
CA THR A 33 -0.45 -18.20 8.74
C THR A 33 0.53 -19.36 8.66
N LYS A 34 0.04 -20.58 8.54
CA LYS A 34 0.89 -21.76 8.31
C LYS A 34 1.19 -22.02 6.83
N GLY A 35 0.36 -21.53 5.92
CA GLY A 35 0.43 -21.82 4.49
C GLY A 35 0.83 -20.63 3.63
N THR A 36 -0.13 -19.99 2.98
CA THR A 36 0.11 -18.92 2.00
C THR A 36 -0.37 -17.56 2.51
N ILE A 37 0.45 -16.53 2.29
CA ILE A 37 0.06 -15.14 2.51
C ILE A 37 0.05 -14.44 1.16
N ILE A 38 -1.02 -13.71 0.85
CA ILE A 38 -1.14 -12.87 -0.35
C ILE A 38 -1.24 -11.42 0.11
N ILE A 39 -0.24 -10.62 -0.24
CA ILE A 39 -0.25 -9.18 0.04
C ILE A 39 -0.40 -8.44 -1.29
N ARG A 40 -1.49 -7.69 -1.47
CA ARG A 40 -1.64 -6.76 -2.59
C ARG A 40 -1.16 -5.38 -2.15
N THR A 41 -0.11 -4.85 -2.79
CA THR A 41 0.49 -3.55 -2.44
C THR A 41 1.16 -2.91 -3.65
N VAL A 42 1.58 -1.65 -3.50
CA VAL A 42 2.33 -0.94 -4.54
C VAL A 42 3.81 -1.28 -4.40
N VAL A 43 4.42 -1.77 -5.49
CA VAL A 43 5.82 -2.22 -5.52
C VAL A 43 6.52 -1.60 -6.73
N TYR A 44 7.75 -1.17 -6.53
CA TYR A 44 8.61 -0.62 -7.58
C TYR A 44 10.07 -1.07 -7.39
N ASP A 45 10.99 -0.56 -8.20
CA ASP A 45 12.43 -0.91 -8.09
C ASP A 45 13.11 -0.22 -6.91
N VAL A 46 12.59 0.95 -6.50
CA VAL A 46 13.05 1.69 -5.32
C VAL A 46 11.89 1.97 -4.38
N SER A 47 12.19 2.11 -3.08
CA SER A 47 11.16 2.44 -2.08
C SER A 47 10.95 3.95 -2.00
N TYR A 48 9.67 4.36 -1.92
CA TYR A 48 9.26 5.72 -1.62
C TYR A 48 8.35 5.73 -0.40
N LYS A 49 8.59 6.67 0.51
CA LYS A 49 7.72 6.92 1.65
C LYS A 49 7.09 8.30 1.49
N VAL A 50 5.86 8.34 1.02
CA VAL A 50 5.13 9.56 0.72
C VAL A 50 4.12 9.85 1.83
N GLN A 51 4.00 11.11 2.22
CA GLN A 51 2.94 11.61 3.08
C GLN A 51 1.93 12.37 2.23
N LEU A 52 0.69 11.88 2.17
CA LEU A 52 -0.43 12.61 1.59
C LEU A 52 -0.97 13.54 2.65
N VAL A 53 -0.75 14.84 2.47
CA VAL A 53 -1.16 15.87 3.42
C VAL A 53 -2.63 16.20 3.23
N TYR A 54 -3.36 16.34 4.32
CA TYR A 54 -4.80 16.59 4.33
C TYR A 54 -5.13 17.99 4.81
N ASN A 55 -6.20 18.54 4.22
CA ASN A 55 -6.87 19.73 4.70
C ASN A 55 -8.39 19.60 4.53
N ASN A 56 -9.16 20.46 5.18
CA ASN A 56 -10.62 20.38 5.23
C ASN A 56 -11.31 20.73 3.89
N LYS A 57 -10.61 21.26 2.91
CA LYS A 57 -11.14 21.46 1.56
C LYS A 57 -11.42 20.15 0.84
N TRP A 58 -10.54 19.15 1.05
CA TRP A 58 -10.59 17.87 0.33
C TRP A 58 -11.02 16.70 1.24
N TRP A 59 -10.72 16.80 2.55
CA TRP A 59 -11.00 15.77 3.54
C TRP A 59 -11.81 16.36 4.70
N LYS A 60 -13.12 16.12 4.71
CA LYS A 60 -14.03 16.68 5.71
C LYS A 60 -13.80 16.18 7.15
N ASN A 61 -12.99 15.13 7.31
CA ASN A 61 -12.65 14.55 8.61
C ASN A 61 -11.41 15.16 9.27
N THR A 62 -10.94 16.30 8.77
CA THR A 62 -9.86 17.08 9.40
C THR A 62 -10.26 18.54 9.51
N ASP A 63 -9.86 19.21 10.61
CA ASP A 63 -10.06 20.64 10.84
C ASP A 63 -8.90 21.50 10.29
N VAL A 64 -7.89 20.88 9.72
CA VAL A 64 -6.72 21.57 9.17
C VAL A 64 -7.14 22.41 7.96
N LYS A 65 -6.99 23.75 8.04
CA LYS A 65 -7.25 24.64 6.92
C LYS A 65 -6.14 24.54 5.86
N PRO A 66 -6.41 24.80 4.57
CA PRO A 66 -5.39 24.72 3.51
C PRO A 66 -4.11 25.51 3.79
N LYS A 67 -4.20 26.68 4.42
CA LYS A 67 -3.04 27.51 4.78
C LYS A 67 -2.22 26.94 5.96
N ASP A 68 -2.79 26.02 6.72
CA ASP A 68 -2.22 25.44 7.94
C ASP A 68 -1.81 23.97 7.75
N GLU A 69 -1.61 23.50 6.51
CA GLU A 69 -1.24 22.12 6.20
C GLU A 69 0.05 21.69 6.89
N PHE A 70 0.98 22.64 7.09
CA PHE A 70 2.27 22.39 7.73
C PHE A 70 2.42 23.22 9.00
N ASP A 71 3.14 22.69 9.98
CA ASP A 71 3.56 23.42 11.17
C ASP A 71 4.76 24.33 10.87
N LYS A 72 5.22 25.08 11.90
CA LYS A 72 6.39 25.98 11.77
C LYS A 72 7.70 25.27 11.43
N ASN A 73 7.77 23.96 11.63
CA ASN A 73 8.95 23.13 11.33
C ASN A 73 8.82 22.43 9.96
N GLY A 74 7.74 22.69 9.20
CA GLY A 74 7.49 22.07 7.92
C GLY A 74 6.90 20.64 8.01
N ASN A 75 6.44 20.19 9.17
CA ASN A 75 5.79 18.88 9.31
C ASN A 75 4.30 18.99 8.97
N PRO A 76 3.73 18.02 8.24
CA PRO A 76 2.30 18.00 7.94
C PRO A 76 1.48 17.80 9.23
N ARG A 77 0.43 18.63 9.41
CA ARG A 77 -0.46 18.55 10.58
C ARG A 77 -1.43 17.38 10.51
N ALA A 78 -1.85 16.99 9.31
CA ALA A 78 -2.66 15.81 9.08
C ALA A 78 -2.22 15.14 7.78
N PHE A 79 -1.94 13.83 7.84
CA PHE A 79 -1.47 13.08 6.68
C PHE A 79 -1.79 11.59 6.80
N SER A 80 -1.72 10.89 5.67
CA SER A 80 -1.57 9.43 5.64
C SER A 80 -0.33 9.07 4.85
N TYR A 81 0.22 7.88 5.12
CA TYR A 81 1.29 7.33 4.28
C TYR A 81 0.74 6.81 2.96
N PHE A 82 1.54 6.97 1.92
CA PHE A 82 1.39 6.30 0.64
C PHE A 82 2.74 5.71 0.24
N ASN A 83 3.02 4.50 0.73
CA ASN A 83 4.30 3.86 0.51
C ASN A 83 4.33 3.12 -0.81
N ILE A 84 5.43 3.25 -1.54
CA ILE A 84 5.85 2.38 -2.62
C ILE A 84 7.03 1.60 -2.08
N LEU A 85 7.00 0.28 -2.10
CA LEU A 85 8.04 -0.55 -1.49
C LEU A 85 8.85 -1.23 -2.60
N SER A 86 10.17 -1.29 -2.44
CA SER A 86 10.98 -2.06 -3.39
C SER A 86 10.83 -3.56 -3.16
N LYS A 87 11.01 -4.35 -4.23
CA LYS A 87 11.01 -5.82 -4.16
C LYS A 87 12.05 -6.31 -3.17
N ASP A 88 13.27 -5.78 -3.27
CA ASP A 88 14.40 -6.17 -2.41
C ASP A 88 14.13 -5.87 -0.94
N PHE A 89 13.57 -4.70 -0.63
CA PHE A 89 13.21 -4.34 0.75
C PHE A 89 12.13 -5.27 1.32
N LEU A 90 11.09 -5.58 0.52
CA LEU A 90 10.02 -6.48 0.94
C LEU A 90 10.55 -7.90 1.15
N GLU A 91 11.26 -8.44 0.17
CA GLU A 91 11.82 -9.80 0.25
C GLU A 91 12.83 -9.91 1.38
N GLY A 92 13.75 -8.95 1.51
CA GLY A 92 14.72 -8.90 2.60
C GLY A 92 14.04 -8.88 3.97
N THR A 93 13.03 -8.02 4.15
CA THR A 93 12.28 -7.96 5.42
C THR A 93 11.56 -9.27 5.74
N ILE A 94 10.98 -9.95 4.74
CA ILE A 94 10.32 -11.25 4.91
C ILE A 94 11.35 -12.31 5.29
N LYS A 95 12.50 -12.35 4.59
CA LYS A 95 13.59 -13.31 4.85
C LYS A 95 14.23 -13.12 6.22
N ASP A 96 14.32 -11.89 6.71
CA ASP A 96 14.78 -11.59 8.08
C ASP A 96 13.87 -12.18 9.16
N ILE A 97 12.57 -12.30 8.87
CA ILE A 97 11.59 -12.86 9.80
C ILE A 97 11.52 -14.40 9.65
N ASN A 98 11.47 -14.89 8.42
CA ASN A 98 11.45 -16.32 8.11
C ASN A 98 12.36 -16.62 6.91
N LYS A 99 13.56 -17.12 7.17
CA LYS A 99 14.56 -17.46 6.14
C LYS A 99 14.11 -18.50 5.12
N LYS A 100 13.13 -19.36 5.50
CA LYS A 100 12.60 -20.43 4.64
C LYS A 100 11.45 -19.96 3.75
N ALA A 101 10.86 -18.79 4.00
CA ALA A 101 9.75 -18.28 3.21
C ALA A 101 10.14 -18.11 1.73
N LYS A 102 9.30 -18.58 0.81
CA LYS A 102 9.43 -18.34 -0.63
C LYS A 102 8.57 -17.16 -1.02
N VAL A 103 9.16 -16.15 -1.66
CA VAL A 103 8.49 -14.90 -2.06
C VAL A 103 8.36 -14.85 -3.57
N THR A 104 7.16 -14.55 -4.08
CA THR A 104 6.90 -14.38 -5.51
C THR A 104 6.14 -13.06 -5.73
N PHE A 105 6.57 -12.29 -6.72
CA PHE A 105 5.91 -11.03 -7.12
C PHE A 105 5.18 -11.25 -8.45
N ILE A 106 3.87 -10.98 -8.44
CA ILE A 106 3.02 -11.05 -9.64
C ILE A 106 2.43 -9.67 -9.88
N LYS A 107 2.69 -9.06 -11.04
CA LYS A 107 2.11 -7.75 -11.40
C LYS A 107 0.59 -7.87 -11.47
N ASP A 108 -0.12 -6.95 -10.82
CA ASP A 108 -1.57 -6.89 -10.86
C ASP A 108 -2.04 -6.18 -12.15
N ASN A 109 -2.35 -6.96 -13.15
CA ASN A 109 -2.90 -6.50 -14.43
C ASN A 109 -4.43 -6.70 -14.54
N PHE A 110 -5.09 -7.07 -13.44
CA PHE A 110 -6.51 -7.47 -13.44
C PHE A 110 -7.50 -6.30 -13.27
N PHE A 111 -7.05 -5.05 -13.29
CA PHE A 111 -7.97 -3.93 -13.21
C PHE A 111 -8.72 -3.69 -14.52
N SER A 112 -10.00 -3.36 -14.42
CA SER A 112 -10.83 -3.04 -15.58
C SER A 112 -10.62 -1.57 -16.01
N LYS A 113 -9.90 -1.36 -17.11
CA LYS A 113 -9.71 -0.03 -17.73
C LYS A 113 -11.05 0.70 -17.95
N LYS A 114 -12.09 -0.02 -18.40
CA LYS A 114 -13.43 0.52 -18.65
C LYS A 114 -14.10 1.02 -17.37
N ARG A 115 -14.00 0.28 -16.28
CA ARG A 115 -14.56 0.65 -14.97
C ARG A 115 -13.90 1.90 -14.38
N ILE A 116 -12.57 1.98 -14.43
CA ILE A 116 -11.81 3.10 -13.91
C ILE A 116 -12.07 4.36 -14.75
N SER A 117 -12.08 4.27 -16.07
CA SER A 117 -12.35 5.42 -16.94
C SER A 117 -13.76 5.97 -16.77
N SER A 118 -14.77 5.12 -16.50
CA SER A 118 -16.15 5.56 -16.27
C SER A 118 -16.33 6.26 -14.90
N SER A 119 -15.63 5.79 -13.86
CA SER A 119 -15.65 6.44 -12.56
C SER A 119 -14.95 7.80 -12.58
N ASN A 120 -13.84 7.91 -13.30
CA ASN A 120 -13.07 9.16 -13.40
C ASN A 120 -13.80 10.32 -14.08
N LYS A 121 -14.71 10.05 -14.99
CA LYS A 121 -15.52 11.11 -15.64
C LYS A 121 -16.39 11.87 -14.65
N LYS A 122 -16.77 11.26 -13.54
CA LYS A 122 -17.62 11.85 -12.48
C LYS A 122 -16.81 12.39 -11.29
N GLU A 123 -15.54 11.99 -11.16
CA GLU A 123 -14.75 12.31 -9.98
C GLU A 123 -13.81 13.49 -10.24
N LYS A 124 -14.07 14.61 -9.54
CA LYS A 124 -13.26 15.84 -9.61
C LYS A 124 -12.19 15.92 -8.51
N ARG A 125 -12.02 14.86 -7.70
CA ARG A 125 -11.07 14.87 -6.59
C ARG A 125 -9.62 14.80 -7.10
N PRO A 126 -8.66 15.47 -6.43
CA PRO A 126 -7.24 15.46 -6.82
C PRO A 126 -6.60 14.08 -6.85
N LEU A 127 -7.12 13.16 -6.04
CA LEU A 127 -6.62 11.78 -5.92
C LEU A 127 -7.45 10.77 -6.73
N ALA A 128 -8.24 11.23 -7.71
CA ALA A 128 -8.97 10.32 -8.60
C ALA A 128 -8.02 9.33 -9.27
N THR A 129 -8.40 8.06 -9.27
CA THR A 129 -7.64 7.01 -9.97
C THR A 129 -7.77 7.18 -11.48
N ARG A 130 -6.64 7.19 -12.18
CA ARG A 130 -6.56 7.32 -13.64
C ARG A 130 -5.73 6.18 -14.22
N ILE A 131 -6.02 5.82 -15.46
CA ILE A 131 -5.19 4.91 -16.24
C ILE A 131 -4.58 5.69 -17.41
N VAL A 132 -3.26 5.59 -17.54
CA VAL A 132 -2.50 6.15 -18.66
C VAL A 132 -1.67 5.00 -19.25
N GLY A 133 -1.97 4.60 -20.49
CA GLY A 133 -1.43 3.37 -21.04
C GLY A 133 -1.87 2.16 -20.22
N ASP A 134 -0.92 1.40 -19.71
CA ASP A 134 -1.12 0.22 -18.87
C ASP A 134 -0.83 0.47 -17.38
N GLU A 135 -0.62 1.73 -17.01
CA GLU A 135 -0.27 2.09 -15.64
C GLU A 135 -1.43 2.83 -14.93
N GLN A 136 -1.58 2.53 -13.65
CA GLN A 136 -2.55 3.18 -12.78
C GLN A 136 -1.88 4.34 -12.02
N PHE A 137 -2.61 5.46 -11.92
CA PHE A 137 -2.19 6.63 -11.15
C PHE A 137 -3.26 6.99 -10.11
N SER A 138 -2.84 7.52 -8.97
CA SER A 138 -3.70 8.23 -8.02
C SER A 138 -3.14 9.62 -7.83
N GLY A 139 -3.89 10.63 -8.30
CA GLY A 139 -3.32 11.96 -8.46
C GLY A 139 -2.13 11.94 -9.42
N CYS A 140 -0.95 12.32 -8.93
CA CYS A 140 0.32 12.28 -9.67
C CYS A 140 1.17 11.03 -9.39
N LEU A 141 0.73 10.13 -8.50
CA LEU A 141 1.51 8.97 -8.10
C LEU A 141 1.14 7.75 -8.96
N MET A 142 2.15 7.18 -9.62
CA MET A 142 2.04 5.90 -10.28
C MET A 142 1.87 4.79 -9.23
N GLN A 143 0.99 3.84 -9.50
CA GLN A 143 0.64 2.75 -8.59
C GLN A 143 0.86 1.38 -9.25
N PRO A 144 2.09 0.92 -9.42
CA PRO A 144 2.35 -0.42 -9.93
C PRO A 144 1.99 -1.44 -8.83
N HIS A 145 0.77 -1.95 -8.89
CA HIS A 145 0.29 -2.94 -7.92
C HIS A 145 0.86 -4.32 -8.22
N TYR A 146 1.22 -5.01 -7.14
CA TYR A 146 1.68 -6.40 -7.16
C TYR A 146 0.95 -7.24 -6.12
N PHE A 147 0.77 -8.51 -6.44
CA PHE A 147 0.54 -9.55 -5.46
C PHE A 147 1.89 -10.10 -5.00
N VAL A 148 2.19 -9.97 -3.73
CA VAL A 148 3.37 -10.56 -3.09
C VAL A 148 2.89 -11.84 -2.42
N ILE A 149 3.25 -12.97 -2.98
CA ILE A 149 2.84 -14.29 -2.51
C ILE A 149 3.98 -14.88 -1.67
N ILE A 150 3.68 -15.18 -0.44
CA ILE A 150 4.61 -15.73 0.52
C ILE A 150 4.15 -17.15 0.87
N LYS A 151 4.98 -18.14 0.56
CA LYS A 151 4.84 -19.51 1.07
C LYS A 151 5.58 -19.61 2.40
N ASN A 152 4.83 -19.75 3.48
CA ASN A 152 5.33 -19.75 4.86
C ASN A 152 5.57 -21.21 5.31
N ASN A 153 6.63 -21.81 4.79
CA ASN A 153 6.99 -23.23 5.06
C ASN A 153 7.78 -23.35 6.37
#